data_8379b3a79e0c4e2c1a70aa918c34e37d
#
_entry.id   8379b3a79e0c4e2c1a70aa918c34e37d
#
_cell.length_a   1.000
_cell.length_b   1.000
_cell.length_c   1.000
_cell.angle_alpha   90.00
_cell.angle_beta   90.00
_cell.angle_gamma   90.00
#
_symmetry.space_group_name_H-M   'P 1'
#
loop_
_entity.id
_entity.type
_entity.pdbx_description
1 polymer ?
#
loop_
_entity_poly.entity_id
_entity_poly.type
_entity_poly.pdbx_seq_one_letter_code
_entity_poly.pdbx_strand_id
1 'polypeptide(L)'
;MKARFLSGSSAIHQTSRAHPSPMRIAFVLPAYPWKPNGGFRTVYEHANHLVARGHDVTVVHARRLANWPPPPATKFYRGLRWRARRLRDSIRDSLFKPSLGWQPIDPRVRLRYVPEPISEYVPDSDAIFATYWPTAEYVVEYPPSKGEKFYLIQDFESYFGPEERVKRTWKMPFHRVTISKWLYENVSAVTQEGRTICVPEGIDHRRFRILCDIAARPRCISMFFSTAPYKAPGDAVRALEICKGQQPGIQAIVFGTGSRPDRLPPWMEYHQNVPEAELVRIYNQSSIFICSSLAEGFALPPAEAMACGCAVVTTDCGGNREYAEHEVTALLSPPRDPEALARNVLRLLDDDSLRQRLARAGYERIQEFTWEKSADLLAGFVNDCVKTSKG
;
A
#
# COMPACT_ATOMS: atom_id res chain seq x y z
N MET A 1 19.15 -30.04 -55.88
CA MET A 1 17.83 -29.79 -55.27
C MET A 1 17.96 -28.60 -54.27
N LYS A 2 17.49 -27.42 -54.69
CA LYS A 2 17.63 -26.17 -53.91
C LYS A 2 16.39 -26.01 -53.06
N ALA A 3 16.53 -26.03 -51.73
CA ALA A 3 15.46 -25.68 -50.81
C ALA A 3 15.41 -24.14 -50.61
N ARG A 4 14.25 -23.56 -50.91
CA ARG A 4 13.95 -22.14 -50.71
C ARG A 4 13.57 -21.92 -49.26
N PHE A 5 14.31 -21.04 -48.54
CA PHE A 5 13.89 -20.46 -47.30
C PHE A 5 12.92 -19.31 -47.61
N LEU A 6 11.69 -19.42 -47.11
CA LEU A 6 10.71 -18.35 -47.09
C LEU A 6 10.89 -17.58 -45.74
N SER A 7 11.35 -16.35 -45.85
CA SER A 7 11.38 -15.39 -44.76
C SER A 7 9.97 -14.83 -44.54
N GLY A 8 9.29 -15.31 -43.51
CA GLY A 8 8.05 -14.72 -43.03
C GLY A 8 8.35 -13.63 -42.01
N SER A 9 8.35 -12.37 -42.48
CA SER A 9 8.34 -11.21 -41.59
C SER A 9 6.93 -11.06 -40.95
N SER A 10 6.76 -11.50 -39.72
CA SER A 10 5.56 -11.20 -38.94
C SER A 10 5.63 -9.76 -38.43
N ALA A 11 4.95 -8.85 -39.15
CA ALA A 11 4.65 -7.52 -38.64
C ALA A 11 3.82 -7.63 -37.38
N ILE A 12 4.43 -7.32 -36.24
CA ILE A 12 3.71 -7.13 -34.97
C ILE A 12 2.87 -5.87 -35.17
N HIS A 13 1.57 -6.05 -35.42
CA HIS A 13 0.59 -4.98 -35.36
C HIS A 13 0.57 -4.44 -33.92
N GLN A 14 1.23 -3.32 -33.68
CA GLN A 14 0.95 -2.43 -32.56
C GLN A 14 -0.49 -1.91 -32.76
N THR A 15 -1.47 -2.64 -32.24
CA THR A 15 -2.80 -2.09 -32.05
C THR A 15 -2.66 -0.92 -31.07
N SER A 16 -2.81 0.30 -31.57
CA SER A 16 -2.98 1.49 -30.75
C SER A 16 -4.14 1.20 -29.80
N ARG A 17 -3.84 0.95 -28.51
CA ARG A 17 -4.88 0.86 -27.49
C ARG A 17 -5.56 2.23 -27.43
N ALA A 18 -6.75 2.33 -28.00
CA ALA A 18 -7.59 3.49 -27.84
C ALA A 18 -7.70 3.78 -26.35
N HIS A 19 -7.30 4.96 -25.92
CA HIS A 19 -7.48 5.39 -24.54
C HIS A 19 -8.98 5.25 -24.19
N PRO A 20 -9.34 4.65 -23.04
CA PRO A 20 -10.72 4.55 -22.62
C PRO A 20 -11.33 5.97 -22.55
N SER A 21 -12.61 6.08 -22.88
CA SER A 21 -13.33 7.37 -22.79
C SER A 21 -13.17 7.97 -21.40
N PRO A 22 -13.00 9.30 -21.26
CA PRO A 22 -12.89 9.95 -19.97
C PRO A 22 -14.06 9.58 -19.05
N MET A 23 -13.74 9.17 -17.83
CA MET A 23 -14.71 8.80 -16.80
C MET A 23 -14.54 9.70 -15.58
N ARG A 24 -15.62 9.94 -14.85
CA ARG A 24 -15.61 10.54 -13.52
C ARG A 24 -15.44 9.41 -12.50
N ILE A 25 -14.33 9.45 -11.75
CA ILE A 25 -13.96 8.41 -10.78
C ILE A 25 -13.86 9.05 -9.40
N ALA A 26 -14.51 8.45 -8.40
CA ALA A 26 -14.46 8.93 -7.03
C ALA A 26 -13.88 7.85 -6.10
N PHE A 27 -12.95 8.26 -5.21
CA PHE A 27 -12.42 7.41 -4.13
C PHE A 27 -12.91 7.97 -2.79
N VAL A 28 -13.39 7.09 -1.90
CA VAL A 28 -13.87 7.45 -0.57
C VAL A 28 -12.89 6.96 0.48
N LEU A 29 -12.11 7.86 1.06
CA LEU A 29 -11.15 7.58 2.12
C LEU A 29 -11.76 7.73 3.52
N PRO A 30 -11.32 6.89 4.49
CA PRO A 30 -11.94 6.81 5.83
C PRO A 30 -11.59 7.98 6.75
N ALA A 31 -10.55 8.76 6.43
CA ALA A 31 -10.04 9.81 7.29
C ALA A 31 -9.36 10.94 6.50
N TYR A 32 -9.03 12.03 7.21
CA TYR A 32 -8.16 13.09 6.69
C TYR A 32 -6.70 12.64 6.74
N PRO A 33 -5.87 13.03 5.77
CA PRO A 33 -4.52 12.54 5.59
C PRO A 33 -3.48 13.30 6.45
N TRP A 34 -3.66 13.34 7.74
CA TRP A 34 -2.79 14.07 8.66
C TRP A 34 -1.36 13.55 8.76
N LYS A 35 -1.15 12.28 8.41
CA LYS A 35 0.15 11.59 8.49
C LYS A 35 0.32 10.67 7.29
N PRO A 36 1.57 10.37 6.90
CA PRO A 36 1.84 9.35 5.89
C PRO A 36 1.17 8.03 6.23
N ASN A 37 0.50 7.44 5.22
CA ASN A 37 -0.21 6.18 5.34
C ASN A 37 -0.17 5.45 3.99
N GLY A 38 0.21 4.16 3.98
CA GLY A 38 0.34 3.35 2.77
C GLY A 38 -0.95 3.28 1.96
N GLY A 39 -2.07 2.97 2.61
CA GLY A 39 -3.35 2.87 1.91
C GLY A 39 -3.86 4.19 1.29
N PHE A 40 -3.49 5.32 1.88
CA PHE A 40 -3.79 6.63 1.28
C PHE A 40 -2.87 6.90 0.09
N ARG A 41 -1.57 6.55 0.21
CA ARG A 41 -0.61 6.66 -0.89
C ARG A 41 -1.10 5.90 -2.12
N THR A 42 -1.54 4.66 -1.95
CA THR A 42 -2.09 3.83 -3.04
C THR A 42 -3.22 4.54 -3.78
N VAL A 43 -4.17 5.14 -3.06
CA VAL A 43 -5.28 5.89 -3.66
C VAL A 43 -4.78 7.13 -4.41
N TYR A 44 -3.83 7.87 -3.84
CA TYR A 44 -3.30 9.08 -4.48
C TYR A 44 -2.47 8.77 -5.73
N GLU A 45 -1.66 7.71 -5.69
CA GLU A 45 -0.92 7.29 -6.88
C GLU A 45 -1.88 6.85 -8.00
N HIS A 46 -2.91 6.06 -7.69
CA HIS A 46 -3.97 5.76 -8.67
C HIS A 46 -4.64 7.03 -9.18
N ALA A 47 -5.00 7.97 -8.30
CA ALA A 47 -5.63 9.22 -8.70
C ALA A 47 -4.75 10.04 -9.65
N ASN A 48 -3.45 10.20 -9.34
CA ASN A 48 -2.48 10.89 -10.18
C ASN A 48 -2.36 10.25 -11.56
N HIS A 49 -2.24 8.92 -11.61
CA HIS A 49 -2.10 8.19 -12.87
C HIS A 49 -3.38 8.14 -13.69
N LEU A 50 -4.56 8.15 -13.06
CA LEU A 50 -5.85 8.20 -13.74
C LEU A 50 -6.12 9.58 -14.36
N VAL A 51 -5.80 10.70 -13.66
CA VAL A 51 -5.92 12.03 -14.28
C VAL A 51 -4.92 12.22 -15.42
N ALA A 52 -3.73 11.60 -15.34
CA ALA A 52 -2.77 11.60 -16.44
C ALA A 52 -3.30 10.86 -17.69
N ARG A 53 -4.25 9.95 -17.53
CA ARG A 53 -4.97 9.22 -18.59
C ARG A 53 -6.25 9.94 -19.06
N GLY A 54 -6.51 11.14 -18.55
CA GLY A 54 -7.65 11.98 -18.96
C GLY A 54 -8.95 11.72 -18.20
N HIS A 55 -8.91 10.91 -17.13
CA HIS A 55 -10.08 10.73 -16.26
C HIS A 55 -10.25 11.93 -15.31
N ASP A 56 -11.48 12.17 -14.91
CA ASP A 56 -11.85 13.18 -13.92
C ASP A 56 -11.91 12.53 -12.53
N VAL A 57 -10.92 12.78 -11.66
CA VAL A 57 -10.77 12.05 -10.41
C VAL A 57 -11.03 12.96 -9.21
N THR A 58 -11.89 12.49 -8.30
CA THR A 58 -12.16 13.12 -7.01
C THR A 58 -11.79 12.16 -5.87
N VAL A 59 -11.00 12.63 -4.90
CA VAL A 59 -10.72 11.90 -3.66
C VAL A 59 -11.48 12.57 -2.52
N VAL A 60 -12.43 11.83 -1.95
CA VAL A 60 -13.29 12.27 -0.85
C VAL A 60 -12.70 11.78 0.46
N HIS A 61 -12.37 12.72 1.35
CA HIS A 61 -11.83 12.44 2.68
C HIS A 61 -12.93 12.64 3.72
N ALA A 62 -13.30 11.57 4.42
CA ALA A 62 -14.23 11.64 5.52
C ALA A 62 -13.50 12.06 6.81
N ARG A 63 -14.06 13.00 7.57
CA ARG A 63 -13.49 13.37 8.87
C ARG A 63 -13.71 12.25 9.90
N ARG A 64 -14.84 11.58 9.80
CA ARG A 64 -15.23 10.45 10.64
C ARG A 64 -16.16 9.51 9.92
N LEU A 65 -16.23 8.31 10.43
CA LEU A 65 -17.19 7.29 10.03
C LEU A 65 -18.10 6.99 11.23
N ALA A 66 -19.41 7.20 11.12
CA ALA A 66 -20.35 6.95 12.24
C ALA A 66 -20.51 5.45 12.54
N ASN A 67 -20.28 4.62 11.54
CA ASN A 67 -20.29 3.16 11.67
C ASN A 67 -18.99 2.57 12.26
N TRP A 68 -17.94 3.38 12.42
CA TRP A 68 -16.76 3.00 13.16
C TRP A 68 -17.08 3.04 14.67
N PRO A 69 -16.72 2.01 15.46
CA PRO A 69 -16.97 2.06 16.89
C PRO A 69 -16.24 3.29 17.46
N PRO A 70 -16.97 4.24 18.03
CA PRO A 70 -16.30 5.25 18.84
C PRO A 70 -15.59 4.52 19.97
N PRO A 71 -14.44 5.04 20.47
CA PRO A 71 -13.89 4.55 21.72
C PRO A 71 -15.01 4.52 22.74
N PRO A 72 -15.03 3.57 23.71
CA PRO A 72 -16.12 3.37 24.63
C PRO A 72 -16.33 4.64 25.46
N ALA A 73 -17.13 5.53 24.93
CA ALA A 73 -17.57 6.75 25.59
C ALA A 73 -19.06 6.62 25.82
N THR A 74 -19.39 6.53 27.08
CA THR A 74 -20.69 6.66 27.72
C THR A 74 -21.83 7.14 26.83
N LYS A 75 -22.86 6.34 26.73
CA LYS A 75 -24.08 6.46 25.91
C LYS A 75 -24.93 7.74 26.09
N PHE A 76 -24.48 8.77 26.78
CA PHE A 76 -25.38 9.79 27.33
C PHE A 76 -25.43 11.18 26.66
N TYR A 77 -24.68 11.43 25.55
CA TYR A 77 -24.63 12.79 24.97
C TYR A 77 -24.93 12.86 23.45
N ARG A 78 -26.02 12.23 22.97
CA ARG A 78 -26.31 12.12 21.54
C ARG A 78 -27.22 13.20 20.90
N GLY A 79 -27.75 14.19 21.64
CA GLY A 79 -28.78 15.07 21.07
C GLY A 79 -28.29 16.41 20.48
N LEU A 80 -28.25 17.46 21.33
CA LEU A 80 -28.07 18.86 20.90
C LEU A 80 -26.58 19.21 20.67
N ARG A 81 -25.69 18.70 21.52
CA ARG A 81 -24.24 18.92 21.40
C ARG A 81 -23.66 18.35 20.11
N TRP A 82 -24.26 17.29 19.58
CA TRP A 82 -23.85 16.68 18.32
C TRP A 82 -24.14 17.60 17.11
N ARG A 83 -25.32 18.26 17.07
CA ARG A 83 -25.67 19.20 15.97
C ARG A 83 -24.79 20.46 16.00
N ALA A 84 -24.57 21.05 17.17
CA ALA A 84 -23.69 22.21 17.33
C ALA A 84 -22.22 21.88 17.00
N ARG A 85 -21.75 20.68 17.40
CA ARG A 85 -20.43 20.19 17.05
C ARG A 85 -20.29 19.97 15.54
N ARG A 86 -21.34 19.44 14.90
CA ARG A 86 -21.39 19.20 13.44
C ARG A 86 -21.28 20.51 12.63
N LEU A 87 -21.98 21.56 13.06
CA LEU A 87 -21.91 22.88 12.42
C LEU A 87 -20.52 23.52 12.61
N ARG A 88 -20.00 23.52 13.84
CA ARG A 88 -18.65 24.04 14.13
C ARG A 88 -17.58 23.29 13.34
N ASP A 89 -17.71 21.98 13.25
CA ASP A 89 -16.78 21.11 12.55
C ASP A 89 -16.86 21.33 11.03
N SER A 90 -18.05 21.58 10.47
CA SER A 90 -18.25 21.92 9.06
C SER A 90 -17.60 23.28 8.68
N ILE A 91 -17.72 24.27 9.56
CA ILE A 91 -17.09 25.59 9.38
C ILE A 91 -15.57 25.47 9.46
N ARG A 92 -15.06 24.73 10.43
CA ARG A 92 -13.63 24.49 10.57
C ARG A 92 -13.05 23.72 9.36
N ASP A 93 -13.78 22.74 8.82
CA ASP A 93 -13.34 21.92 7.69
C ASP A 93 -13.33 22.70 6.36
N SER A 94 -14.16 23.74 6.21
CA SER A 94 -14.10 24.65 5.09
C SER A 94 -12.91 25.62 5.19
N LEU A 95 -12.41 25.90 6.41
CA LEU A 95 -11.30 26.84 6.65
C LEU A 95 -9.93 26.14 6.75
N PHE A 96 -9.87 24.88 7.17
CA PHE A 96 -8.64 24.13 7.37
C PHE A 96 -8.57 22.93 6.42
N LYS A 97 -8.02 23.13 5.22
CA LYS A 97 -7.64 22.01 4.33
C LYS A 97 -6.36 21.38 4.87
N PRO A 98 -6.33 20.07 5.19
CA PRO A 98 -5.09 19.41 5.57
C PRO A 98 -4.07 19.51 4.43
N SER A 99 -2.84 19.88 4.78
CA SER A 99 -1.75 19.87 3.82
C SER A 99 -1.33 18.41 3.56
N LEU A 100 -1.23 18.03 2.28
CA LEU A 100 -0.68 16.74 1.82
C LEU A 100 0.82 16.84 1.54
N GLY A 101 1.56 17.61 2.33
CA GLY A 101 2.98 17.84 2.12
C GLY A 101 3.87 16.60 2.07
N TRP A 102 3.33 15.44 2.48
CA TRP A 102 4.02 14.15 2.44
C TRP A 102 3.77 13.32 1.16
N GLN A 103 2.79 13.73 0.33
CA GLN A 103 2.43 13.03 -0.91
C GLN A 103 2.15 14.04 -2.01
N PRO A 104 2.89 14.01 -3.11
CA PRO A 104 2.58 14.81 -4.28
C PRO A 104 1.24 14.40 -4.89
N ILE A 105 0.40 15.39 -5.17
CA ILE A 105 -0.88 15.21 -5.83
C ILE A 105 -0.91 16.06 -7.10
N ASP A 106 -1.28 15.45 -8.20
CA ASP A 106 -1.52 16.18 -9.46
C ASP A 106 -2.63 17.22 -9.23
N PRO A 107 -2.42 18.48 -9.60
CA PRO A 107 -3.39 19.56 -9.36
C PRO A 107 -4.75 19.34 -10.03
N ARG A 108 -4.85 18.44 -10.99
CA ARG A 108 -6.11 18.04 -11.62
C ARG A 108 -6.94 17.09 -10.75
N VAL A 109 -6.35 16.42 -9.75
CA VAL A 109 -7.09 15.61 -8.79
C VAL A 109 -7.86 16.52 -7.85
N ARG A 110 -9.18 16.36 -7.80
CA ARG A 110 -10.02 17.13 -6.87
C ARG A 110 -10.04 16.47 -5.50
N LEU A 111 -9.57 17.19 -4.48
CA LEU A 111 -9.65 16.77 -3.08
C LEU A 111 -10.89 17.37 -2.43
N ARG A 112 -11.75 16.53 -1.87
CA ARG A 112 -12.97 16.94 -1.19
C ARG A 112 -12.95 16.47 0.25
N TYR A 113 -13.12 17.39 1.19
CA TYR A 113 -13.15 17.11 2.63
C TYR A 113 -14.58 17.20 3.13
N VAL A 114 -15.07 16.11 3.75
CA VAL A 114 -16.45 16.00 4.19
C VAL A 114 -16.54 15.55 5.66
N PRO A 115 -17.58 15.97 6.41
CA PRO A 115 -17.73 15.54 7.80
C PRO A 115 -17.92 14.02 7.92
N GLU A 116 -18.66 13.43 6.98
CA GLU A 116 -19.01 12.01 6.90
C GLU A 116 -19.26 11.65 5.44
N PRO A 117 -18.92 10.46 4.94
CA PRO A 117 -19.05 10.12 3.53
C PRO A 117 -20.48 9.63 3.22
N ILE A 118 -21.49 10.46 3.48
CA ILE A 118 -22.85 10.21 3.02
C ILE A 118 -23.01 10.62 1.55
N SER A 119 -23.97 10.03 0.85
CA SER A 119 -24.16 10.20 -0.60
C SER A 119 -24.28 11.67 -1.03
N GLU A 120 -24.90 12.53 -0.21
CA GLU A 120 -25.10 13.96 -0.49
C GLU A 120 -23.79 14.75 -0.57
N TYR A 121 -22.74 14.28 0.10
CA TYR A 121 -21.43 14.96 0.08
C TYR A 121 -20.46 14.39 -0.96
N VAL A 122 -20.80 13.28 -1.58
CA VAL A 122 -20.00 12.60 -2.58
C VAL A 122 -20.48 13.02 -3.98
N PRO A 123 -19.58 13.36 -4.93
CA PRO A 123 -19.99 13.78 -6.28
C PRO A 123 -20.61 12.60 -7.04
N ASP A 124 -21.46 12.93 -8.03
CA ASP A 124 -21.89 11.96 -9.02
C ASP A 124 -20.70 11.55 -9.89
N SER A 125 -20.58 10.28 -10.15
CA SER A 125 -19.45 9.67 -10.86
C SER A 125 -19.92 8.54 -11.77
N ASP A 126 -19.02 8.02 -12.60
CA ASP A 126 -19.24 6.82 -13.40
C ASP A 126 -18.74 5.57 -12.65
N ALA A 127 -17.73 5.75 -11.78
CA ALA A 127 -17.20 4.72 -10.89
C ALA A 127 -16.89 5.30 -9.51
N ILE A 128 -17.25 4.57 -8.46
CA ILE A 128 -16.98 4.97 -7.07
C ILE A 128 -16.32 3.85 -6.29
N PHE A 129 -15.24 4.20 -5.57
CA PHE A 129 -14.43 3.27 -4.81
C PHE A 129 -14.60 3.45 -3.30
N ALA A 130 -15.01 2.38 -2.62
CA ALA A 130 -14.69 2.22 -1.20
C ALA A 130 -13.22 1.81 -1.08
N THR A 131 -12.50 2.29 -0.05
CA THR A 131 -11.07 2.04 0.13
C THR A 131 -10.72 1.42 1.47
N TYR A 132 -11.73 1.11 2.27
CA TYR A 132 -11.61 0.52 3.59
C TYR A 132 -12.96 -0.07 4.00
N TRP A 133 -12.98 -1.15 4.81
CA TRP A 133 -14.22 -1.86 5.13
C TRP A 133 -15.37 -0.97 5.66
N PRO A 134 -15.15 0.04 6.54
CA PRO A 134 -16.26 0.91 6.93
C PRO A 134 -16.74 1.83 5.80
N THR A 135 -15.87 2.23 4.85
CA THR A 135 -16.32 3.01 3.71
C THR A 135 -17.14 2.18 2.74
N ALA A 136 -16.91 0.85 2.67
CA ALA A 136 -17.74 -0.06 1.89
C ALA A 136 -19.18 -0.09 2.39
N GLU A 137 -19.41 -0.04 3.70
CA GLU A 137 -20.75 0.01 4.28
C GLU A 137 -21.53 1.31 3.93
N TYR A 138 -20.83 2.41 3.61
CA TYR A 138 -21.46 3.62 3.07
C TYR A 138 -21.70 3.51 1.57
N VAL A 139 -20.69 3.13 0.82
CA VAL A 139 -20.73 3.13 -0.65
C VAL A 139 -21.76 2.15 -1.19
N VAL A 140 -21.98 1.01 -0.51
CA VAL A 140 -23.00 0.03 -0.93
C VAL A 140 -24.41 0.64 -0.98
N GLU A 141 -24.71 1.58 -0.08
CA GLU A 141 -26.03 2.23 0.03
C GLU A 141 -26.19 3.44 -0.91
N TYR A 142 -25.16 3.83 -1.67
CA TYR A 142 -25.27 4.99 -2.53
C TYR A 142 -26.21 4.75 -3.71
N PRO A 143 -26.94 5.82 -4.14
CA PRO A 143 -27.84 5.72 -5.29
C PRO A 143 -27.04 5.51 -6.60
N PRO A 144 -27.71 5.02 -7.68
CA PRO A 144 -27.07 4.78 -8.97
C PRO A 144 -26.35 6.00 -9.59
N SER A 145 -26.74 7.22 -9.24
CA SER A 145 -26.10 8.45 -9.71
C SER A 145 -24.63 8.56 -9.27
N LYS A 146 -24.21 7.80 -8.24
CA LYS A 146 -22.82 7.75 -7.77
C LYS A 146 -21.94 6.80 -8.59
N GLY A 147 -22.52 6.10 -9.57
CA GLY A 147 -21.84 5.22 -10.50
C GLY A 147 -21.70 3.78 -10.03
N GLU A 148 -20.95 3.01 -10.83
CA GLU A 148 -20.63 1.62 -10.56
C GLU A 148 -19.76 1.50 -9.30
N LYS A 149 -20.03 0.51 -8.47
CA LYS A 149 -19.47 0.41 -7.13
C LYS A 149 -18.27 -0.54 -7.10
N PHE A 150 -17.14 -0.01 -6.66
CA PHE A 150 -15.88 -0.74 -6.52
C PHE A 150 -15.41 -0.74 -5.07
N TYR A 151 -14.68 -1.77 -4.69
CA TYR A 151 -14.00 -1.84 -3.41
C TYR A 151 -12.52 -2.15 -3.62
N LEU A 152 -11.65 -1.18 -3.33
CA LEU A 152 -10.21 -1.33 -3.30
C LEU A 152 -9.81 -1.89 -1.93
N ILE A 153 -9.50 -3.18 -1.88
CA ILE A 153 -9.12 -3.93 -0.67
C ILE A 153 -7.60 -3.94 -0.58
N GLN A 154 -7.07 -3.22 0.41
CA GLN A 154 -5.65 -2.92 0.53
C GLN A 154 -4.95 -3.71 1.64
N ASP A 155 -5.68 -4.45 2.46
CA ASP A 155 -5.13 -5.29 3.54
C ASP A 155 -6.16 -6.33 3.97
N PHE A 156 -5.73 -7.29 4.79
CA PHE A 156 -6.63 -8.14 5.53
C PHE A 156 -7.16 -7.36 6.74
N GLU A 157 -8.14 -6.50 6.48
CA GLU A 157 -8.56 -5.40 7.36
C GLU A 157 -9.14 -5.85 8.73
N SER A 158 -9.15 -7.15 9.01
CA SER A 158 -9.58 -7.70 10.32
C SER A 158 -8.67 -7.29 11.48
N TYR A 159 -7.44 -6.86 11.21
CA TYR A 159 -6.58 -6.26 12.24
C TYR A 159 -7.13 -4.93 12.77
N PHE A 160 -8.04 -4.31 12.02
CA PHE A 160 -8.64 -3.01 12.32
C PHE A 160 -10.13 -3.08 12.62
N GLY A 161 -10.74 -4.27 12.57
CA GLY A 161 -12.16 -4.44 12.81
C GLY A 161 -12.53 -5.89 13.13
N PRO A 162 -13.79 -6.14 13.52
CA PRO A 162 -14.28 -7.49 13.74
C PRO A 162 -14.22 -8.29 12.41
N GLU A 163 -13.53 -9.41 12.40
CA GLU A 163 -13.26 -10.22 11.21
C GLU A 163 -14.52 -10.56 10.41
N GLU A 164 -15.58 -11.00 11.09
CA GLU A 164 -16.86 -11.33 10.46
C GLU A 164 -17.52 -10.11 9.78
N ARG A 165 -17.35 -8.91 10.35
CA ARG A 165 -17.87 -7.67 9.76
C ARG A 165 -17.07 -7.26 8.54
N VAL A 166 -15.74 -7.40 8.59
CA VAL A 166 -14.85 -7.17 7.44
C VAL A 166 -15.21 -8.14 6.31
N LYS A 167 -15.25 -9.44 6.57
CA LYS A 167 -15.60 -10.46 5.57
C LYS A 167 -17.02 -10.23 4.97
N ARG A 168 -17.96 -9.71 5.77
CA ARG A 168 -19.28 -9.34 5.26
C ARG A 168 -19.19 -8.24 4.21
N THR A 169 -18.30 -7.24 4.37
CA THR A 169 -18.14 -6.18 3.35
C THR A 169 -17.59 -6.72 2.02
N TRP A 170 -16.75 -7.77 2.08
CA TRP A 170 -16.26 -8.42 0.87
C TRP A 170 -17.38 -9.13 0.07
N LYS A 171 -18.46 -9.58 0.76
CA LYS A 171 -19.62 -10.23 0.14
C LYS A 171 -20.66 -9.24 -0.43
N MET A 172 -20.53 -7.95 -0.16
CA MET A 172 -21.41 -6.92 -0.70
C MET A 172 -21.29 -6.81 -2.23
N PRO A 173 -22.30 -6.29 -2.95
CA PRO A 173 -22.32 -6.22 -4.41
C PRO A 173 -21.34 -5.14 -4.95
N PHE A 174 -20.06 -5.44 -4.90
CA PHE A 174 -18.97 -4.62 -5.43
C PHE A 174 -18.24 -5.35 -6.55
N HIS A 175 -17.66 -4.59 -7.45
CA HIS A 175 -16.46 -5.01 -8.17
C HIS A 175 -15.26 -4.80 -7.25
N ARG A 176 -14.41 -5.80 -7.10
CA ARG A 176 -13.31 -5.80 -6.10
C ARG A 176 -11.97 -5.67 -6.78
N VAL A 177 -11.14 -4.84 -6.20
CA VAL A 177 -9.74 -4.66 -6.58
C VAL A 177 -8.88 -5.00 -5.37
N THR A 178 -8.07 -6.04 -5.47
CA THR A 178 -7.11 -6.44 -4.44
C THR A 178 -5.71 -6.06 -4.88
N ILE A 179 -4.81 -5.78 -3.93
CA ILE A 179 -3.45 -5.31 -4.24
C ILE A 179 -2.40 -6.43 -4.23
N SER A 180 -2.82 -7.67 -4.03
CA SER A 180 -1.98 -8.85 -4.14
C SER A 180 -2.80 -10.10 -4.44
N LYS A 181 -2.12 -11.14 -4.98
CA LYS A 181 -2.73 -12.47 -5.22
C LYS A 181 -3.20 -13.11 -3.92
N TRP A 182 -2.42 -12.94 -2.84
CA TRP A 182 -2.82 -13.42 -1.53
C TRP A 182 -4.17 -12.83 -1.08
N LEU A 183 -4.38 -11.52 -1.23
CA LEU A 183 -5.67 -10.89 -0.96
C LEU A 183 -6.74 -11.34 -1.95
N TYR A 184 -6.40 -11.48 -3.23
CA TYR A 184 -7.32 -11.97 -4.25
C TYR A 184 -7.87 -13.36 -3.89
N GLU A 185 -7.00 -14.29 -3.47
CA GLU A 185 -7.38 -15.64 -3.07
C GLU A 185 -8.30 -15.62 -1.84
N ASN A 186 -7.93 -14.85 -0.80
CA ASN A 186 -8.74 -14.73 0.43
C ASN A 186 -10.12 -14.11 0.17
N VAL A 187 -10.19 -13.07 -0.66
CA VAL A 187 -11.43 -12.38 -1.01
C VAL A 187 -12.30 -13.27 -1.90
N SER A 188 -11.71 -13.87 -2.94
CA SER A 188 -12.43 -14.73 -3.89
C SER A 188 -13.01 -15.99 -3.24
N ALA A 189 -12.35 -16.52 -2.20
CA ALA A 189 -12.85 -17.68 -1.44
C ALA A 189 -14.20 -17.44 -0.73
N VAL A 190 -14.56 -16.18 -0.48
CA VAL A 190 -15.79 -15.84 0.28
C VAL A 190 -16.81 -15.05 -0.55
N THR A 191 -16.47 -14.67 -1.79
CA THR A 191 -17.33 -13.84 -2.65
C THR A 191 -18.03 -14.67 -3.72
N GLN A 192 -19.30 -14.36 -3.99
CA GLN A 192 -20.13 -15.07 -4.99
C GLN A 192 -20.55 -14.17 -6.15
N GLU A 193 -20.69 -12.87 -5.92
CA GLU A 193 -21.16 -11.89 -6.90
C GLU A 193 -20.10 -10.82 -7.18
N GLY A 194 -20.21 -10.20 -8.35
CA GLY A 194 -19.28 -9.17 -8.81
C GLY A 194 -17.94 -9.75 -9.31
N ARG A 195 -17.18 -8.91 -9.99
CA ARG A 195 -15.86 -9.28 -10.53
C ARG A 195 -14.77 -8.92 -9.52
N THR A 196 -13.74 -9.73 -9.45
CA THR A 196 -12.55 -9.46 -8.64
C THR A 196 -11.31 -9.46 -9.53
N ILE A 197 -10.42 -8.49 -9.34
CA ILE A 197 -9.12 -8.40 -10.02
C ILE A 197 -8.00 -8.18 -9.02
N CYS A 198 -6.82 -8.68 -9.31
CA CYS A 198 -5.58 -8.32 -8.62
C CYS A 198 -4.89 -7.18 -9.39
N VAL A 199 -4.66 -6.06 -8.71
CA VAL A 199 -3.93 -4.88 -9.20
C VAL A 199 -2.82 -4.59 -8.20
N PRO A 200 -1.62 -5.16 -8.37
CA PRO A 200 -0.51 -4.95 -7.44
C PRO A 200 -0.12 -3.47 -7.34
N GLU A 201 0.37 -3.08 -6.17
CA GLU A 201 0.92 -1.75 -5.98
C GLU A 201 2.17 -1.53 -6.84
N GLY A 202 2.45 -0.28 -7.14
CA GLY A 202 3.65 0.13 -7.85
C GLY A 202 4.69 0.76 -6.91
N ILE A 203 5.92 0.85 -7.40
CA ILE A 203 7.00 1.63 -6.80
C ILE A 203 7.34 2.78 -7.73
N ASP A 204 7.59 3.97 -7.19
CA ASP A 204 8.12 5.10 -7.96
C ASP A 204 9.65 4.94 -8.09
N HIS A 205 10.09 4.29 -9.18
CA HIS A 205 11.49 4.02 -9.44
C HIS A 205 12.32 5.27 -9.79
N ARG A 206 11.70 6.43 -10.01
CA ARG A 206 12.41 7.70 -10.14
C ARG A 206 12.91 8.18 -8.78
N ARG A 207 12.20 7.84 -7.72
CA ARG A 207 12.51 8.19 -6.32
C ARG A 207 13.29 7.07 -5.64
N PHE A 208 12.72 5.87 -5.59
CA PHE A 208 13.35 4.69 -4.97
C PHE A 208 14.24 4.01 -6.01
N ARG A 209 15.54 4.30 -5.93
CA ARG A 209 16.56 3.81 -6.86
C ARG A 209 17.89 3.63 -6.18
N ILE A 210 18.78 2.89 -6.81
CA ILE A 210 20.15 2.69 -6.36
C ILE A 210 20.93 3.99 -6.56
N LEU A 211 21.53 4.52 -5.49
CA LEU A 211 22.37 5.71 -5.50
C LEU A 211 23.86 5.40 -5.27
N CYS A 212 24.18 4.20 -4.76
CA CYS A 212 25.55 3.76 -4.49
C CYS A 212 25.70 2.28 -4.80
N ASP A 213 26.93 1.84 -5.03
CA ASP A 213 27.21 0.42 -5.31
C ASP A 213 26.75 -0.48 -4.16
N ILE A 214 25.99 -1.51 -4.51
CA ILE A 214 25.48 -2.52 -3.57
C ILE A 214 26.62 -3.24 -2.85
N ALA A 215 27.73 -3.49 -3.56
CA ALA A 215 28.88 -4.20 -3.01
C ALA A 215 29.64 -3.38 -1.95
N ALA A 216 29.62 -2.05 -2.07
CA ALA A 216 30.36 -1.14 -1.18
C ALA A 216 29.61 -0.77 0.10
N ARG A 217 28.38 -1.29 0.30
CA ARG A 217 27.53 -0.91 1.44
C ARG A 217 28.05 -1.49 2.75
N PRO A 218 28.00 -0.68 3.84
CA PRO A 218 28.42 -1.13 5.16
C PRO A 218 27.49 -2.22 5.70
N ARG A 219 27.89 -2.90 6.78
CA ARG A 219 27.06 -3.85 7.54
C ARG A 219 25.98 -3.11 8.35
N CYS A 220 25.11 -2.43 7.64
CA CYS A 220 24.01 -1.64 8.18
C CYS A 220 22.69 -2.29 7.79
N ILE A 221 21.78 -2.41 8.77
CA ILE A 221 20.48 -3.01 8.61
C ILE A 221 19.44 -1.92 8.89
N SER A 222 18.47 -1.75 8.01
CA SER A 222 17.36 -0.82 8.26
C SER A 222 16.03 -1.57 8.50
N MET A 223 15.15 -0.93 9.28
CA MET A 223 13.78 -1.41 9.51
C MET A 223 12.79 -0.26 9.66
N PHE A 224 11.55 -0.51 9.24
CA PHE A 224 10.42 0.35 9.56
C PHE A 224 9.81 -0.07 10.90
N PHE A 225 9.68 0.88 11.83
CA PHE A 225 9.04 0.69 13.11
C PHE A 225 7.62 1.27 13.11
N SER A 226 6.65 0.45 13.46
CA SER A 226 5.26 0.85 13.66
C SER A 226 4.72 0.25 14.95
N THR A 227 3.90 0.98 15.68
CA THR A 227 3.20 0.47 16.89
C THR A 227 2.01 -0.42 16.57
N ALA A 228 1.66 -0.60 15.28
CA ALA A 228 0.59 -1.50 14.86
C ALA A 228 0.97 -2.95 15.18
N PRO A 229 0.15 -3.71 15.92
CA PRO A 229 0.51 -5.05 16.41
C PRO A 229 0.88 -6.03 15.29
N TYR A 230 0.20 -5.95 14.14
CA TYR A 230 0.46 -6.83 13.00
C TYR A 230 1.80 -6.58 12.30
N LYS A 231 2.44 -5.43 12.52
CA LYS A 231 3.81 -5.15 12.05
C LYS A 231 4.88 -5.86 12.90
N ALA A 232 4.52 -6.34 14.09
CA ALA A 232 5.37 -7.10 15.01
C ALA A 232 6.81 -6.54 15.15
N PRO A 233 6.99 -5.22 15.39
CA PRO A 233 8.32 -4.59 15.40
C PRO A 233 9.24 -5.19 16.48
N GLY A 234 8.66 -5.77 17.54
CA GLY A 234 9.40 -6.46 18.59
C GLY A 234 10.19 -7.66 18.08
N ASP A 235 9.66 -8.39 17.09
CA ASP A 235 10.34 -9.56 16.51
C ASP A 235 11.58 -9.14 15.72
N ALA A 236 11.48 -8.02 14.93
CA ALA A 236 12.65 -7.48 14.24
C ALA A 236 13.70 -6.93 15.21
N VAL A 237 13.29 -6.22 16.26
CA VAL A 237 14.19 -5.72 17.31
C VAL A 237 14.91 -6.90 17.97
N ARG A 238 14.17 -7.94 18.36
CA ARG A 238 14.75 -9.16 18.97
C ARG A 238 15.74 -9.87 18.03
N ALA A 239 15.39 -10.00 16.75
CA ALA A 239 16.28 -10.57 15.75
C ALA A 239 17.58 -9.76 15.62
N LEU A 240 17.49 -8.44 15.60
CA LEU A 240 18.67 -7.56 15.53
C LEU A 240 19.52 -7.61 16.81
N GLU A 241 18.93 -7.78 17.99
CA GLU A 241 19.68 -8.00 19.25
C GLU A 241 20.46 -9.31 19.21
N ILE A 242 19.87 -10.41 18.68
CA ILE A 242 20.58 -11.68 18.46
C ILE A 242 21.77 -11.47 17.52
N CYS A 243 21.55 -10.77 16.40
CA CYS A 243 22.61 -10.46 15.44
C CYS A 243 23.72 -9.61 16.07
N LYS A 244 23.38 -8.60 16.87
CA LYS A 244 24.35 -7.72 17.57
C LYS A 244 25.21 -8.49 18.56
N GLY A 245 24.61 -9.49 19.25
CA GLY A 245 25.34 -10.36 20.16
C GLY A 245 26.40 -11.23 19.47
N GLN A 246 26.14 -11.66 18.23
CA GLN A 246 27.06 -12.48 17.44
C GLN A 246 28.04 -11.64 16.59
N GLN A 247 27.59 -10.50 16.11
CA GLN A 247 28.37 -9.57 15.29
C GLN A 247 28.33 -8.14 15.86
N PRO A 248 29.15 -7.81 16.85
CA PRO A 248 29.12 -6.52 17.53
C PRO A 248 29.33 -5.29 16.62
N GLY A 249 29.92 -5.48 15.44
CA GLY A 249 30.20 -4.41 14.47
C GLY A 249 29.00 -3.96 13.62
N ILE A 250 27.82 -4.61 13.70
CA ILE A 250 26.66 -4.20 12.91
C ILE A 250 26.06 -2.89 13.39
N GLN A 251 25.47 -2.16 12.44
CA GLN A 251 24.69 -0.95 12.69
C GLN A 251 23.22 -1.21 12.34
N ALA A 252 22.31 -0.53 13.02
CA ALA A 252 20.89 -0.58 12.69
C ALA A 252 20.28 0.82 12.64
N ILE A 253 19.58 1.11 11.56
CA ILE A 253 18.79 2.33 11.35
C ILE A 253 17.32 1.96 11.40
N VAL A 254 16.62 2.55 12.34
CA VAL A 254 15.18 2.35 12.55
C VAL A 254 14.46 3.65 12.21
N PHE A 255 13.42 3.59 11.40
CA PHE A 255 12.62 4.77 11.08
C PHE A 255 11.13 4.52 11.32
N GLY A 256 10.40 5.57 11.67
CA GLY A 256 8.97 5.47 11.97
C GLY A 256 8.27 6.81 12.05
N THR A 257 6.94 6.79 12.22
CA THR A 257 6.12 8.01 12.30
C THR A 257 5.89 8.49 13.74
N GLY A 258 6.16 7.66 14.73
CA GLY A 258 6.04 7.97 16.16
C GLY A 258 7.34 8.45 16.77
N SER A 259 7.31 8.90 18.04
CA SER A 259 8.53 9.12 18.81
C SER A 259 9.36 7.84 18.96
N ARG A 260 10.66 8.00 19.26
CA ARG A 260 11.53 6.87 19.56
C ARG A 260 10.89 5.99 20.63
N PRO A 261 10.72 4.68 20.42
CA PRO A 261 10.19 3.78 21.45
C PRO A 261 11.17 3.62 22.60
N ASP A 262 10.67 3.67 23.86
CA ASP A 262 11.50 3.53 25.06
C ASP A 262 12.27 2.20 25.11
N ARG A 263 11.69 1.13 24.54
CA ARG A 263 12.28 -0.22 24.50
C ARG A 263 13.25 -0.44 23.34
N LEU A 264 13.45 0.56 22.47
CA LEU A 264 14.40 0.42 21.38
C LEU A 264 15.83 0.49 21.93
N PRO A 265 16.70 -0.53 21.71
CA PRO A 265 18.08 -0.54 22.20
C PRO A 265 18.87 0.71 21.82
N PRO A 266 19.72 1.27 22.73
CA PRO A 266 20.42 2.51 22.48
C PRO A 266 21.34 2.50 21.26
N TRP A 267 21.86 1.33 20.87
CA TRP A 267 22.75 1.18 19.72
C TRP A 267 22.03 1.26 18.35
N MET A 268 20.69 1.18 18.35
CA MET A 268 19.87 1.36 17.15
C MET A 268 19.59 2.86 16.96
N GLU A 269 19.99 3.43 15.84
CA GLU A 269 19.70 4.80 15.47
C GLU A 269 18.24 4.94 15.07
N TYR A 270 17.52 5.95 15.59
CA TYR A 270 16.10 6.14 15.28
C TYR A 270 15.83 7.47 14.60
N HIS A 271 15.13 7.41 13.46
CA HIS A 271 14.69 8.55 12.67
C HIS A 271 13.17 8.69 12.69
N GLN A 272 12.67 9.82 13.17
CA GLN A 272 11.24 10.10 13.26
C GLN A 272 10.74 10.90 12.06
N ASN A 273 9.59 10.50 11.47
CA ASN A 273 8.92 11.22 10.38
C ASN A 273 9.87 11.57 9.22
N VAL A 274 10.62 10.59 8.80
CA VAL A 274 11.66 10.74 7.77
C VAL A 274 11.06 11.27 6.47
N PRO A 275 11.56 12.40 5.93
CA PRO A 275 11.22 12.85 4.59
C PRO A 275 11.62 11.80 3.54
N GLU A 276 10.89 11.73 2.43
CA GLU A 276 11.10 10.70 1.41
C GLU A 276 12.56 10.67 0.87
N ALA A 277 13.16 11.82 0.64
CA ALA A 277 14.56 11.89 0.19
C ALA A 277 15.56 11.32 1.22
N GLU A 278 15.26 11.48 2.51
CA GLU A 278 16.03 10.86 3.60
C GLU A 278 15.80 9.36 3.68
N LEU A 279 14.55 8.92 3.49
CA LEU A 279 14.20 7.50 3.45
C LEU A 279 14.96 6.76 2.34
N VAL A 280 15.05 7.35 1.16
CA VAL A 280 15.88 6.81 0.04
C VAL A 280 17.34 6.71 0.44
N ARG A 281 17.88 7.69 1.19
CA ARG A 281 19.26 7.64 1.70
C ARG A 281 19.44 6.51 2.72
N ILE A 282 18.51 6.35 3.66
CA ILE A 282 18.54 5.25 4.64
C ILE A 282 18.59 3.90 3.93
N TYR A 283 17.72 3.67 2.94
CA TYR A 283 17.77 2.43 2.17
C TYR A 283 19.10 2.25 1.42
N ASN A 284 19.66 3.29 0.83
CA ASN A 284 20.93 3.21 0.11
C ASN A 284 22.15 3.03 1.04
N GLN A 285 22.10 3.49 2.30
CA GLN A 285 23.12 3.25 3.31
C GLN A 285 23.03 1.84 3.92
N SER A 286 21.89 1.15 3.73
CA SER A 286 21.65 -0.16 4.30
C SER A 286 22.01 -1.26 3.30
N SER A 287 22.75 -2.27 3.75
CA SER A 287 22.98 -3.48 2.94
C SER A 287 21.83 -4.47 3.05
N ILE A 288 21.12 -4.44 4.18
CA ILE A 288 19.99 -5.32 4.48
C ILE A 288 18.80 -4.49 4.96
N PHE A 289 17.59 -4.87 4.55
CA PHE A 289 16.34 -4.40 5.13
C PHE A 289 15.61 -5.56 5.79
N ILE A 290 15.13 -5.37 7.04
CA ILE A 290 14.38 -6.37 7.79
C ILE A 290 12.92 -5.96 7.98
N CYS A 291 11.99 -6.89 7.74
CA CYS A 291 10.55 -6.75 7.99
C CYS A 291 10.01 -7.96 8.74
N SER A 292 9.27 -7.72 9.84
CA SER A 292 8.74 -8.76 10.73
C SER A 292 7.21 -8.84 10.72
N SER A 293 6.54 -8.24 9.74
CA SER A 293 5.08 -8.16 9.70
C SER A 293 4.41 -9.53 9.72
N LEU A 294 3.30 -9.64 10.43
CA LEU A 294 2.50 -10.88 10.51
C LEU A 294 1.62 -11.07 9.28
N ALA A 295 1.11 -9.98 8.73
CA ALA A 295 0.37 -9.94 7.48
C ALA A 295 0.46 -8.55 6.86
N GLU A 296 0.42 -8.51 5.54
CA GLU A 296 0.46 -7.29 4.73
C GLU A 296 -0.35 -7.48 3.46
N GLY A 297 -0.98 -6.40 3.01
CA GLY A 297 -1.63 -6.41 1.70
C GLY A 297 -0.65 -6.48 0.54
N PHE A 298 0.45 -5.72 0.61
CA PHE A 298 1.57 -5.72 -0.35
C PHE A 298 2.93 -5.57 0.33
N ALA A 299 3.03 -4.78 1.39
CA ALA A 299 4.25 -4.40 2.12
C ALA A 299 5.18 -3.48 1.32
N LEU A 300 4.82 -2.19 1.21
CA LEU A 300 5.64 -1.18 0.50
C LEU A 300 7.08 -1.01 1.04
N PRO A 301 7.35 -0.96 2.36
CA PRO A 301 8.72 -0.70 2.84
C PRO A 301 9.78 -1.70 2.35
N PRO A 302 9.59 -3.04 2.40
CA PRO A 302 10.57 -3.95 1.83
C PRO A 302 10.66 -3.86 0.29
N ALA A 303 9.57 -3.54 -0.41
CA ALA A 303 9.59 -3.32 -1.86
C ALA A 303 10.38 -2.05 -2.23
N GLU A 304 10.22 -0.95 -1.50
CA GLU A 304 11.02 0.29 -1.63
C GLU A 304 12.50 0.04 -1.34
N ALA A 305 12.79 -0.77 -0.32
CA ALA A 305 14.16 -1.17 0.02
C ALA A 305 14.81 -2.00 -1.10
N MET A 306 14.08 -2.95 -1.71
CA MET A 306 14.54 -3.68 -2.91
C MET A 306 14.83 -2.73 -4.07
N ALA A 307 13.96 -1.75 -4.33
CA ALA A 307 14.15 -0.76 -5.38
C ALA A 307 15.38 0.13 -5.13
N CYS A 308 15.79 0.27 -3.88
CA CYS A 308 17.04 0.92 -3.49
C CYS A 308 18.23 -0.03 -3.42
N GLY A 309 18.08 -1.33 -3.72
CA GLY A 309 19.16 -2.33 -3.74
C GLY A 309 19.54 -2.90 -2.38
N CYS A 310 18.63 -2.92 -1.39
CA CYS A 310 18.83 -3.69 -0.16
C CYS A 310 18.58 -5.18 -0.41
N ALA A 311 19.37 -6.05 0.21
CA ALA A 311 18.97 -7.44 0.39
C ALA A 311 17.84 -7.49 1.44
N VAL A 312 16.73 -8.14 1.15
CA VAL A 312 15.55 -8.13 2.03
C VAL A 312 15.46 -9.44 2.81
N VAL A 313 15.30 -9.31 4.14
CA VAL A 313 14.90 -10.37 5.04
C VAL A 313 13.51 -10.02 5.55
N THR A 314 12.53 -10.87 5.32
CA THR A 314 11.15 -10.60 5.70
C THR A 314 10.44 -11.86 6.20
N THR A 315 9.40 -11.69 6.98
CA THR A 315 8.46 -12.77 7.25
C THR A 315 7.63 -13.06 5.99
N ASP A 316 7.13 -14.28 5.88
CA ASP A 316 6.10 -14.63 4.88
C ASP A 316 4.75 -14.08 5.34
N CYS A 317 4.49 -12.82 5.02
CA CYS A 317 3.32 -12.06 5.49
C CYS A 317 2.19 -11.94 4.44
N GLY A 318 2.18 -12.79 3.43
CA GLY A 318 1.12 -12.86 2.42
C GLY A 318 1.36 -11.96 1.21
N GLY A 319 1.04 -10.67 1.29
CA GLY A 319 1.13 -9.77 0.14
C GLY A 319 2.54 -9.54 -0.41
N ASN A 320 3.58 -9.73 0.40
CA ASN A 320 4.96 -9.62 -0.06
C ASN A 320 5.39 -10.75 -1.01
N ARG A 321 4.62 -11.85 -1.11
CA ARG A 321 4.83 -12.94 -2.08
C ARG A 321 4.75 -12.46 -3.54
N GLU A 322 4.22 -11.27 -3.79
CA GLU A 322 4.22 -10.67 -5.13
C GLU A 322 5.65 -10.47 -5.66
N TYR A 323 6.60 -10.11 -4.80
CA TYR A 323 7.96 -9.77 -5.16
C TYR A 323 9.05 -10.52 -4.38
N ALA A 324 8.72 -11.06 -3.19
CA ALA A 324 9.65 -11.76 -2.34
C ALA A 324 9.50 -13.29 -2.49
N GLU A 325 10.50 -13.92 -3.09
CA GLU A 325 10.63 -15.36 -3.24
C GLU A 325 11.87 -15.83 -2.46
N HIS A 326 11.67 -16.85 -1.58
CA HIS A 326 12.72 -17.33 -0.69
C HIS A 326 13.94 -17.83 -1.47
N GLU A 327 15.13 -17.35 -1.08
CA GLU A 327 16.45 -17.65 -1.70
C GLU A 327 16.61 -17.20 -3.18
N VAL A 328 15.59 -16.59 -3.76
CA VAL A 328 15.61 -16.06 -5.12
C VAL A 328 15.73 -14.53 -5.10
N THR A 329 14.81 -13.82 -4.45
CA THR A 329 14.78 -12.36 -4.39
C THR A 329 14.87 -11.82 -2.96
N ALA A 330 14.65 -12.67 -1.95
CA ALA A 330 14.69 -12.33 -0.53
C ALA A 330 14.98 -13.57 0.32
N LEU A 331 15.20 -13.38 1.62
CA LEU A 331 15.10 -14.48 2.61
C LEU A 331 13.82 -14.33 3.41
N LEU A 332 12.98 -15.37 3.38
CA LEU A 332 11.72 -15.41 4.11
C LEU A 332 11.85 -16.24 5.38
N SER A 333 11.15 -15.81 6.42
CA SER A 333 11.04 -16.50 7.71
C SER A 333 9.56 -16.68 8.06
N PRO A 334 9.20 -17.67 8.90
CA PRO A 334 7.85 -17.73 9.46
C PRO A 334 7.55 -16.46 10.27
N PRO A 335 6.31 -15.94 10.26
CA PRO A 335 5.89 -14.91 11.20
C PRO A 335 6.04 -15.38 12.67
N ARG A 336 6.34 -14.46 13.58
CA ARG A 336 6.55 -14.72 15.02
C ARG A 336 7.73 -15.64 15.34
N ASP A 337 8.75 -15.66 14.47
CA ASP A 337 10.00 -16.39 14.68
C ASP A 337 11.20 -15.42 14.52
N PRO A 338 11.51 -14.63 15.57
CA PRO A 338 12.64 -13.70 15.54
C PRO A 338 13.99 -14.40 15.39
N GLU A 339 14.11 -15.65 15.85
CA GLU A 339 15.31 -16.48 15.71
C GLU A 339 15.55 -16.86 14.24
N ALA A 340 14.49 -17.21 13.48
CA ALA A 340 14.60 -17.45 12.05
C ALA A 340 14.95 -16.17 11.28
N LEU A 341 14.34 -15.03 11.64
CA LEU A 341 14.73 -13.73 11.09
C LEU A 341 16.22 -13.44 11.35
N ALA A 342 16.69 -13.64 12.59
CA ALA A 342 18.09 -13.43 12.95
C ALA A 342 19.03 -14.33 12.14
N ARG A 343 18.71 -15.65 12.03
CA ARG A 343 19.51 -16.59 11.20
C ARG A 343 19.64 -16.09 9.76
N ASN A 344 18.56 -15.59 9.16
CA ASN A 344 18.58 -15.09 7.80
C ASN A 344 19.39 -13.80 7.67
N VAL A 345 19.33 -12.89 8.63
CA VAL A 345 20.18 -11.69 8.66
C VAL A 345 21.65 -12.06 8.79
N LEU A 346 21.99 -12.99 9.71
CA LEU A 346 23.36 -13.47 9.92
C LEU A 346 23.92 -14.13 8.65
N ARG A 347 23.16 -14.95 7.95
CA ARG A 347 23.55 -15.55 6.66
C ARG A 347 23.98 -14.46 5.65
N LEU A 348 23.24 -13.36 5.57
CA LEU A 348 23.58 -12.26 4.66
C LEU A 348 24.76 -11.41 5.14
N LEU A 349 25.01 -11.36 6.43
CA LEU A 349 26.18 -10.70 7.02
C LEU A 349 27.47 -11.53 6.85
N ASP A 350 27.36 -12.86 6.82
CA ASP A 350 28.48 -13.78 6.68
C ASP A 350 28.82 -14.10 5.22
N ASP A 351 27.83 -13.99 4.30
CA ASP A 351 28.00 -14.28 2.88
C ASP A 351 27.65 -13.04 2.01
N ASP A 352 28.67 -12.26 1.69
CA ASP A 352 28.54 -11.07 0.84
C ASP A 352 28.07 -11.44 -0.59
N SER A 353 28.43 -12.61 -1.10
CA SER A 353 28.03 -13.06 -2.43
C SER A 353 26.53 -13.36 -2.47
N LEU A 354 26.02 -14.07 -1.46
CA LEU A 354 24.59 -14.31 -1.30
C LEU A 354 23.82 -13.00 -1.14
N ARG A 355 24.30 -12.10 -0.28
CA ARG A 355 23.67 -10.80 -0.05
C ARG A 355 23.55 -9.99 -1.33
N GLN A 356 24.65 -9.85 -2.08
CA GLN A 356 24.66 -9.09 -3.35
C GLN A 356 23.79 -9.75 -4.42
N ARG A 357 23.80 -11.07 -4.52
CA ARG A 357 22.94 -11.82 -5.46
C ARG A 357 21.47 -11.56 -5.18
N LEU A 358 21.02 -11.68 -3.94
CA LEU A 358 19.64 -11.44 -3.56
C LEU A 358 19.23 -9.97 -3.70
N ALA A 359 20.13 -9.03 -3.37
CA ALA A 359 19.89 -7.61 -3.57
C ALA A 359 19.67 -7.24 -5.05
N ARG A 360 20.47 -7.81 -5.96
CA ARG A 360 20.32 -7.59 -7.41
C ARG A 360 19.06 -8.26 -7.96
N ALA A 361 18.81 -9.51 -7.59
CA ALA A 361 17.61 -10.23 -8.03
C ALA A 361 16.32 -9.56 -7.50
N GLY A 362 16.31 -9.10 -6.25
CA GLY A 362 15.20 -8.32 -5.69
C GLY A 362 15.00 -6.99 -6.41
N TYR A 363 16.11 -6.27 -6.71
CA TYR A 363 16.05 -5.04 -7.50
C TYR A 363 15.48 -5.28 -8.90
N GLU A 364 15.93 -6.31 -9.63
CA GLU A 364 15.40 -6.66 -10.95
C GLU A 364 13.92 -7.02 -10.88
N ARG A 365 13.52 -7.83 -9.92
CA ARG A 365 12.12 -8.23 -9.73
C ARG A 365 11.21 -7.05 -9.47
N ILE A 366 11.61 -6.13 -8.59
CA ILE A 366 10.74 -5.02 -8.19
C ILE A 366 10.54 -3.99 -9.32
N GLN A 367 11.41 -3.93 -10.33
CA GLN A 367 11.24 -3.07 -11.52
C GLN A 367 9.97 -3.41 -12.32
N GLU A 368 9.42 -4.61 -12.17
CA GLU A 368 8.18 -5.00 -12.81
C GLU A 368 6.95 -4.30 -12.22
N PHE A 369 7.05 -3.82 -10.98
CA PHE A 369 5.95 -3.19 -10.23
C PHE A 369 6.02 -1.67 -10.36
N THR A 370 5.21 -1.11 -11.25
CA THR A 370 5.14 0.34 -11.49
C THR A 370 3.72 0.85 -11.32
N TRP A 371 3.56 2.09 -10.88
CA TRP A 371 2.25 2.72 -10.76
C TRP A 371 1.55 2.88 -12.11
N GLU A 372 2.30 3.01 -13.20
CA GLU A 372 1.79 3.03 -14.56
C GLU A 372 1.05 1.73 -14.90
N LYS A 373 1.70 0.57 -14.67
CA LYS A 373 1.08 -0.75 -14.91
C LYS A 373 -0.14 -0.98 -14.00
N SER A 374 -0.01 -0.62 -12.73
CA SER A 374 -1.09 -0.73 -11.75
C SER A 374 -2.31 0.09 -12.19
N ALA A 375 -2.10 1.35 -12.62
CA ALA A 375 -3.17 2.22 -13.07
C ALA A 375 -3.77 1.78 -14.43
N ASP A 376 -2.99 1.19 -15.33
CA ASP A 376 -3.51 0.62 -16.58
C ASP A 376 -4.46 -0.55 -16.32
N LEU A 377 -4.07 -1.46 -15.42
CA LEU A 377 -4.91 -2.58 -14.99
C LEU A 377 -6.21 -2.08 -14.34
N LEU A 378 -6.11 -1.11 -13.44
CA LEU A 378 -7.26 -0.51 -12.77
C LEU A 378 -8.20 0.17 -13.77
N ALA A 379 -7.68 1.04 -14.63
CA ALA A 379 -8.47 1.77 -15.63
C ALA A 379 -9.17 0.83 -16.61
N GLY A 380 -8.49 -0.21 -17.08
CA GLY A 380 -9.06 -1.23 -17.94
C GLY A 380 -10.24 -1.95 -17.28
N PHE A 381 -10.03 -2.42 -16.04
CA PHE A 381 -11.07 -3.12 -15.29
C PHE A 381 -12.30 -2.24 -15.01
N VAL A 382 -12.09 -0.98 -14.61
CA VAL A 382 -13.19 -0.02 -14.37
C VAL A 382 -13.98 0.23 -15.65
N ASN A 383 -13.29 0.48 -16.77
CA ASN A 383 -13.93 0.71 -18.06
C ASN A 383 -14.82 -0.48 -18.48
N ASP A 384 -14.32 -1.70 -18.31
CA ASP A 384 -15.05 -2.92 -18.67
C ASP A 384 -16.31 -3.12 -17.79
N CYS A 385 -16.19 -2.86 -16.48
CA CYS A 385 -17.34 -2.98 -15.56
C CYS A 385 -18.41 -1.92 -15.87
N VAL A 386 -18.00 -0.63 -16.02
CA VAL A 386 -18.92 0.47 -16.29
C VAL A 386 -19.64 0.30 -17.64
N LYS A 387 -18.96 -0.23 -18.67
CA LYS A 387 -19.61 -0.51 -19.98
C LYS A 387 -20.65 -1.63 -19.86
N THR A 388 -20.34 -2.70 -19.15
CA THR A 388 -21.25 -3.84 -18.98
C THR A 388 -22.52 -3.45 -18.23
N SER A 389 -22.45 -2.50 -17.29
CA SER A 389 -23.62 -2.03 -16.53
C SER A 389 -24.52 -1.05 -17.30
N LYS A 390 -24.03 -0.46 -18.41
CA LYS A 390 -24.79 0.51 -19.24
C LYS A 390 -25.41 -0.12 -20.50
N GLY A 391 -25.03 -1.36 -20.85
CA GLY A 391 -25.57 -2.15 -21.97
C GLY A 391 -26.57 -3.19 -21.49
#